data_6bc9e1d0bb2cbd0ea6d27d244fc8401b
#
_entry.id   6bc9e1d0bb2cbd0ea6d27d244fc8401b
#
_cell.length_a   1.000
_cell.length_b   1.000
_cell.length_c   1.000
_cell.angle_alpha   90.00
_cell.angle_beta   90.00
_cell.angle_gamma   90.00
#
_symmetry.space_group_name_H-M   'P 1'
#
loop_
_entity.id
_entity.type
_entity.pdbx_description
1 polymer ?
#
loop_
_entity_poly.entity_id
_entity_poly.type
_entity_poly.pdbx_seq_one_letter_code
_entity_poly.pdbx_strand_id
1 'polypeptide(L)'
;MLFNHTPDELLRLCGHTLDLAKQSGATAAEADFSESLGQSVSVRLGEIEQIEFQQDKSLDITVYVGQRKGRASTADFSERALQDTVKAAIDIARYTAEDDCAGLADAALMATHIGDLDRYHEWDLSTESAIDLAKQCEQAALSTDKRIENSEGASVHTGHYQYVYGNTHGFAAHQQSTHHSISCSVVASDEHGMQRDYWYDSSCRHEDMDAPELIGKTAAERTLRRLNSRSVPTSSYPVLFDTTVAVGLIGHLIGALSGGALYRQSSFLIDSIGKQVLPEFLSLREEPHILRSFRSTYFDAEGVATQPRFVVKDGIVEGYFLSSYSAKKLGMQTTGNAGGAHNLYLNHTHATQADLLKEMGTGLLVTELMGQGVNGITGDYSRGAAGFWVENGVIAYPVQEITIAGRLQDMYRDIIGVADDALRRSSNQIGSILVSKMTVAGN
;
A
#
# COMPACT_ATOMS: atom_id res chain seq x y z
N MET A 1 16.09 -19.83 -16.09
CA MET A 1 16.08 -18.39 -15.89
C MET A 1 14.61 -17.99 -15.93
N LEU A 2 14.08 -17.40 -14.85
CA LEU A 2 12.66 -17.06 -14.75
C LEU A 2 12.30 -15.89 -15.68
N PHE A 3 13.11 -14.83 -15.67
CA PHE A 3 12.90 -13.64 -16.51
C PHE A 3 13.48 -13.84 -17.92
N ASN A 4 13.01 -13.05 -18.89
CA ASN A 4 13.52 -13.06 -20.26
C ASN A 4 14.90 -12.43 -20.39
N HIS A 5 15.23 -11.49 -19.50
CA HIS A 5 16.48 -10.77 -19.49
C HIS A 5 17.16 -10.87 -18.13
N THR A 6 18.48 -10.90 -18.14
CA THR A 6 19.31 -10.75 -16.93
C THR A 6 19.32 -9.28 -16.47
N PRO A 7 19.65 -9.01 -15.20
CA PRO A 7 19.88 -7.64 -14.73
C PRO A 7 20.84 -6.82 -15.61
N ASP A 8 21.96 -7.43 -16.03
CA ASP A 8 22.95 -6.77 -16.87
C ASP A 8 22.42 -6.46 -18.28
N GLU A 9 21.54 -7.30 -18.82
CA GLU A 9 20.88 -7.04 -20.10
C GLU A 9 19.89 -5.87 -19.99
N LEU A 10 19.10 -5.81 -18.94
CA LEU A 10 18.19 -4.68 -18.70
C LEU A 10 18.96 -3.38 -18.46
N LEU A 11 20.06 -3.40 -17.70
CA LEU A 11 20.92 -2.23 -17.51
C LEU A 11 21.52 -1.74 -18.84
N ARG A 12 21.96 -2.65 -19.72
CA ARG A 12 22.45 -2.30 -21.06
C ARG A 12 21.35 -1.71 -21.95
N LEU A 13 20.14 -2.29 -21.94
CA LEU A 13 18.98 -1.77 -22.66
C LEU A 13 18.61 -0.37 -22.18
N CYS A 14 18.60 -0.15 -20.86
CA CYS A 14 18.35 1.15 -20.27
C CYS A 14 19.38 2.19 -20.72
N GLY A 15 20.67 1.89 -20.60
CA GLY A 15 21.75 2.76 -21.06
C GLY A 15 21.65 3.08 -22.55
N HIS A 16 21.42 2.07 -23.40
CA HIS A 16 21.22 2.25 -24.84
C HIS A 16 20.02 3.16 -25.16
N THR A 17 18.90 2.95 -24.48
CA THR A 17 17.68 3.78 -24.68
C THR A 17 17.92 5.25 -24.29
N LEU A 18 18.65 5.49 -23.21
CA LEU A 18 19.06 6.84 -22.80
C LEU A 18 19.99 7.51 -23.83
N ASP A 19 20.92 6.74 -24.42
CA ASP A 19 21.80 7.25 -25.48
C ASP A 19 21.02 7.56 -26.78
N LEU A 20 20.05 6.73 -27.15
CA LEU A 20 19.12 7.03 -28.27
C LEU A 20 18.33 8.33 -28.00
N ALA A 21 17.88 8.56 -26.79
CA ALA A 21 17.18 9.79 -26.40
C ALA A 21 18.07 11.02 -26.56
N LYS A 22 19.33 10.97 -26.10
CA LYS A 22 20.32 12.06 -26.30
C LYS A 22 20.58 12.31 -27.78
N GLN A 23 20.82 11.27 -28.57
CA GLN A 23 21.04 11.37 -30.01
C GLN A 23 19.84 11.96 -30.77
N SER A 24 18.61 11.70 -30.26
CA SER A 24 17.36 12.24 -30.81
C SER A 24 17.06 13.66 -30.38
N GLY A 25 17.92 14.28 -29.56
CA GLY A 25 17.83 15.68 -29.15
C GLY A 25 17.19 15.94 -27.81
N ALA A 26 17.07 14.92 -26.93
CA ALA A 26 16.69 15.13 -25.54
C ALA A 26 17.80 15.89 -24.80
N THR A 27 17.45 16.90 -24.02
CA THR A 27 18.36 17.58 -23.08
C THR A 27 18.59 16.77 -21.81
N ALA A 28 17.62 15.97 -21.43
CA ALA A 28 17.68 15.00 -20.36
C ALA A 28 16.66 13.87 -20.61
N ALA A 29 16.88 12.70 -20.05
CA ALA A 29 15.97 11.57 -20.12
C ALA A 29 16.11 10.65 -18.91
N GLU A 30 15.06 9.92 -18.63
CA GLU A 30 15.01 8.81 -17.68
C GLU A 30 14.25 7.65 -18.33
N ALA A 31 14.67 6.44 -18.03
CA ALA A 31 14.04 5.23 -18.54
C ALA A 31 13.94 4.18 -17.43
N ASP A 32 12.84 3.47 -17.42
CA ASP A 32 12.64 2.31 -16.58
C ASP A 32 12.21 1.09 -17.40
N PHE A 33 12.81 -0.06 -17.05
CA PHE A 33 12.50 -1.36 -17.60
C PHE A 33 11.99 -2.25 -16.49
N SER A 34 10.86 -2.88 -16.70
CA SER A 34 10.30 -3.84 -15.76
C SER A 34 9.96 -5.15 -16.43
N GLU A 35 10.14 -6.23 -15.71
CA GLU A 35 9.61 -7.54 -16.04
C GLU A 35 8.93 -8.13 -14.81
N SER A 36 7.79 -8.76 -15.01
CA SER A 36 7.10 -9.51 -13.99
C SER A 36 6.61 -10.83 -14.54
N LEU A 37 6.58 -11.83 -13.67
CA LEU A 37 5.95 -13.09 -13.94
C LEU A 37 5.26 -13.59 -12.67
N GLY A 38 4.13 -14.25 -12.83
CA GLY A 38 3.36 -14.71 -11.69
C GLY A 38 2.46 -15.88 -12.04
N GLN A 39 2.11 -16.60 -11.00
CA GLN A 39 1.09 -17.66 -11.03
C GLN A 39 0.06 -17.36 -9.95
N SER A 40 -1.21 -17.50 -10.31
CA SER A 40 -2.33 -17.44 -9.38
C SER A 40 -3.21 -18.65 -9.56
N VAL A 41 -3.57 -19.30 -8.46
CA VAL A 41 -4.49 -20.42 -8.44
C VAL A 41 -5.61 -20.11 -7.46
N SER A 42 -6.86 -20.26 -7.87
CA SER A 42 -8.01 -20.18 -6.98
C SER A 42 -8.83 -21.47 -7.02
N VAL A 43 -9.35 -21.82 -5.86
CA VAL A 43 -10.28 -22.95 -5.69
C VAL A 43 -11.54 -22.43 -5.01
N ARG A 44 -12.68 -23.09 -5.33
CA ARG A 44 -13.94 -22.80 -4.68
C ARG A 44 -14.71 -24.11 -4.45
N LEU A 45 -15.13 -24.36 -3.21
CA LEU A 45 -15.84 -25.59 -2.79
C LEU A 45 -15.09 -26.86 -3.20
N GLY A 46 -13.75 -26.83 -3.08
CA GLY A 46 -12.86 -27.95 -3.41
C GLY A 46 -12.54 -28.13 -4.88
N GLU A 47 -13.18 -27.38 -5.78
CA GLU A 47 -12.93 -27.44 -7.22
C GLU A 47 -12.03 -26.29 -7.67
N ILE A 48 -11.26 -26.52 -8.74
CA ILE A 48 -10.42 -25.47 -9.34
C ILE A 48 -11.33 -24.46 -10.02
N GLU A 49 -11.23 -23.18 -9.62
CA GLU A 49 -11.97 -22.10 -10.25
C GLU A 49 -11.15 -21.39 -11.33
N GLN A 50 -9.87 -21.11 -11.02
CA GLN A 50 -8.99 -20.41 -11.96
C GLN A 50 -7.53 -20.83 -11.77
N ILE A 51 -6.82 -20.94 -12.88
CA ILE A 51 -5.36 -21.01 -12.95
C ILE A 51 -4.92 -19.94 -13.94
N GLU A 52 -4.07 -19.04 -13.50
CA GLU A 52 -3.60 -17.91 -14.29
C GLU A 52 -2.08 -17.81 -14.22
N PHE A 53 -1.45 -17.65 -15.39
CA PHE A 53 -0.05 -17.32 -15.52
C PHE A 53 0.06 -15.96 -16.18
N GLN A 54 0.78 -15.06 -15.55
CA GLN A 54 1.03 -13.71 -16.04
C GLN A 54 2.51 -13.53 -16.34
N GLN A 55 2.80 -12.92 -17.46
CA GLN A 55 4.16 -12.49 -17.80
C GLN A 55 4.07 -11.17 -18.54
N ASP A 56 4.55 -10.12 -17.89
CA ASP A 56 4.53 -8.77 -18.41
C ASP A 56 5.93 -8.17 -18.47
N LYS A 57 6.13 -7.25 -19.41
CA LYS A 57 7.32 -6.42 -19.48
C LYS A 57 6.97 -5.05 -20.01
N SER A 58 7.68 -4.04 -19.55
CA SER A 58 7.49 -2.65 -19.98
C SER A 58 8.80 -1.89 -19.99
N LEU A 59 8.97 -1.09 -21.04
CA LEU A 59 9.84 0.08 -21.04
C LEU A 59 8.95 1.31 -20.93
N ASP A 60 9.23 2.17 -19.99
CA ASP A 60 8.74 3.54 -19.94
C ASP A 60 9.93 4.51 -20.11
N ILE A 61 9.81 5.44 -21.05
CA ILE A 61 10.81 6.48 -21.23
C ILE A 61 10.17 7.87 -21.09
N THR A 62 10.79 8.71 -20.27
CA THR A 62 10.50 10.12 -20.17
C THR A 62 11.67 10.93 -20.73
N VAL A 63 11.38 11.85 -21.63
CA VAL A 63 12.39 12.75 -22.21
C VAL A 63 12.05 14.20 -21.92
N TYR A 64 13.07 15.01 -21.81
CA TYR A 64 12.98 16.45 -21.67
C TYR A 64 13.66 17.14 -22.84
N VAL A 65 12.99 18.10 -23.46
CA VAL A 65 13.56 18.99 -24.48
C VAL A 65 13.44 20.42 -23.91
N GLY A 66 14.51 20.89 -23.29
CA GLY A 66 14.42 22.04 -22.38
C GLY A 66 13.50 21.75 -21.21
N GLN A 67 12.47 22.54 -21.03
CA GLN A 67 11.46 22.40 -19.96
C GLN A 67 10.17 21.69 -20.45
N ARG A 68 10.24 21.00 -21.57
CA ARG A 68 9.11 20.27 -22.18
C ARG A 68 9.28 18.78 -21.95
N LYS A 69 8.28 18.14 -21.39
CA LYS A 69 8.27 16.73 -21.05
C LYS A 69 7.48 15.91 -22.06
N GLY A 70 8.03 14.80 -22.52
CA GLY A 70 7.32 13.77 -23.28
C GLY A 70 7.55 12.39 -22.67
N ARG A 71 6.54 11.54 -22.72
CA ARG A 71 6.61 10.16 -22.24
C ARG A 71 6.00 9.21 -23.26
N ALA A 72 6.64 8.06 -23.44
CA ALA A 72 6.11 6.95 -24.22
C ALA A 72 6.51 5.62 -23.57
N SER A 73 5.80 4.55 -23.89
CA SER A 73 6.08 3.22 -23.35
C SER A 73 5.88 2.15 -24.43
N THR A 74 6.54 1.00 -24.24
CA THR A 74 6.40 -0.20 -25.06
C THR A 74 6.64 -1.46 -24.27
N ALA A 75 6.01 -2.56 -24.66
CA ALA A 75 6.31 -3.91 -24.17
C ALA A 75 7.31 -4.66 -25.06
N ASP A 76 7.74 -4.07 -26.18
CA ASP A 76 8.71 -4.66 -27.12
C ASP A 76 10.08 -4.02 -26.92
N PHE A 77 11.09 -4.83 -26.54
CA PHE A 77 12.46 -4.37 -26.30
C PHE A 77 13.37 -4.54 -27.53
N SER A 78 12.81 -4.79 -28.73
CA SER A 78 13.56 -4.80 -29.97
C SER A 78 14.14 -3.42 -30.28
N GLU A 79 15.29 -3.39 -30.95
CA GLU A 79 15.98 -2.16 -31.33
C GLU A 79 15.05 -1.17 -32.04
N ARG A 80 14.21 -1.65 -32.96
CA ARG A 80 13.24 -0.82 -33.69
C ARG A 80 12.19 -0.22 -32.75
N ALA A 81 11.64 -1.03 -31.83
CA ALA A 81 10.62 -0.55 -30.91
C ALA A 81 11.20 0.48 -29.92
N LEU A 82 12.46 0.31 -29.48
CA LEU A 82 13.15 1.30 -28.66
C LEU A 82 13.31 2.62 -29.39
N GLN A 83 13.78 2.61 -30.65
CA GLN A 83 13.92 3.80 -31.48
C GLN A 83 12.58 4.49 -31.73
N ASP A 84 11.52 3.75 -32.09
CA ASP A 84 10.18 4.29 -32.32
C ASP A 84 9.58 4.90 -31.04
N THR A 85 9.80 4.27 -29.88
CA THR A 85 9.31 4.76 -28.58
C THR A 85 10.04 6.03 -28.14
N VAL A 86 11.37 6.07 -28.28
CA VAL A 86 12.17 7.28 -28.02
C VAL A 86 11.71 8.43 -28.91
N LYS A 87 11.53 8.16 -30.21
CA LYS A 87 11.05 9.18 -31.17
C LYS A 87 9.68 9.70 -30.77
N ALA A 88 8.76 8.81 -30.41
CA ALA A 88 7.42 9.21 -29.94
C ALA A 88 7.48 10.12 -28.71
N ALA A 89 8.30 9.77 -27.71
CA ALA A 89 8.51 10.61 -26.54
C ALA A 89 9.08 12.00 -26.89
N ILE A 90 10.08 12.07 -27.78
CA ILE A 90 10.65 13.33 -28.28
C ILE A 90 9.61 14.17 -29.00
N ASP A 91 8.82 13.55 -29.89
CA ASP A 91 7.79 14.26 -30.64
C ASP A 91 6.71 14.82 -29.67
N ILE A 92 6.30 14.06 -28.69
CA ILE A 92 5.39 14.53 -27.62
C ILE A 92 6.02 15.73 -26.88
N ALA A 93 7.28 15.63 -26.45
CA ALA A 93 7.96 16.72 -25.73
C ALA A 93 7.97 18.03 -26.54
N ARG A 94 8.22 17.95 -27.86
CA ARG A 94 8.27 19.15 -28.77
C ARG A 94 6.95 19.91 -28.81
N TYR A 95 5.81 19.22 -28.64
CA TYR A 95 4.48 19.83 -28.71
C TYR A 95 3.86 20.10 -27.33
N THR A 96 4.49 19.62 -26.24
CA THR A 96 4.03 19.89 -24.88
C THR A 96 4.42 21.32 -24.45
N ALA A 97 3.58 21.96 -23.63
CA ALA A 97 3.91 23.27 -23.06
C ALA A 97 5.12 23.20 -22.14
N GLU A 98 5.86 24.29 -22.05
CA GLU A 98 6.96 24.43 -21.10
C GLU A 98 6.43 24.42 -19.66
N ASP A 99 7.14 23.76 -18.76
CA ASP A 99 6.90 23.76 -17.34
C ASP A 99 8.25 23.91 -16.60
N ASP A 100 8.43 25.03 -15.94
CA ASP A 100 9.68 25.38 -15.22
C ASP A 100 10.08 24.35 -14.14
N CYS A 101 9.15 23.53 -13.71
CA CYS A 101 9.42 22.46 -12.76
C CYS A 101 9.73 21.10 -13.41
N ALA A 102 9.56 20.97 -14.74
CA ALA A 102 9.88 19.73 -15.45
C ALA A 102 11.39 19.50 -15.54
N GLY A 103 11.81 18.26 -15.41
CA GLY A 103 13.21 17.85 -15.47
C GLY A 103 13.54 16.74 -14.49
N LEU A 104 14.73 16.18 -14.62
CA LEU A 104 15.24 15.21 -13.67
C LEU A 104 15.42 15.80 -12.27
N ALA A 105 15.45 14.94 -11.27
CA ALA A 105 15.92 15.29 -9.94
C ALA A 105 17.41 15.74 -9.99
N ASP A 106 17.85 16.50 -9.00
CA ASP A 106 19.25 16.94 -8.93
C ASP A 106 20.20 15.72 -8.88
N ALA A 107 21.23 15.74 -9.72
CA ALA A 107 22.24 14.68 -9.80
C ALA A 107 22.93 14.41 -8.45
N ALA A 108 23.08 15.45 -7.61
CA ALA A 108 23.68 15.32 -6.28
C ALA A 108 22.81 14.51 -5.28
N LEU A 109 21.52 14.31 -5.60
CA LEU A 109 20.58 13.57 -4.75
C LEU A 109 20.44 12.10 -5.14
N MET A 110 21.08 11.68 -6.26
CA MET A 110 21.02 10.28 -6.68
C MET A 110 21.61 9.35 -5.63
N ALA A 111 21.03 8.17 -5.50
CA ALA A 111 21.52 7.16 -4.57
C ALA A 111 22.93 6.71 -4.96
N THR A 112 23.86 6.79 -4.02
CA THR A 112 25.26 6.37 -4.20
C THR A 112 25.54 4.99 -3.61
N HIS A 113 24.64 4.51 -2.76
CA HIS A 113 24.70 3.19 -2.15
C HIS A 113 23.42 2.43 -2.46
N ILE A 114 23.59 1.23 -3.00
CA ILE A 114 22.49 0.32 -3.30
C ILE A 114 22.91 -1.03 -2.76
N GLY A 115 22.29 -1.41 -1.64
CA GLY A 115 22.52 -2.71 -0.99
C GLY A 115 21.41 -3.70 -1.31
N ASP A 116 21.57 -4.90 -0.79
CA ASP A 116 20.50 -5.91 -0.81
C ASP A 116 19.55 -5.70 0.38
N LEU A 117 18.27 -5.61 0.08
CA LEU A 117 17.21 -5.51 1.08
C LEU A 117 16.50 -6.84 1.35
N ASP A 118 17.08 -7.94 0.86
CA ASP A 118 16.58 -9.30 1.09
C ASP A 118 15.11 -9.47 0.66
N ARG A 119 14.79 -8.95 -0.54
CA ARG A 119 13.40 -8.90 -1.03
C ARG A 119 13.08 -9.94 -2.10
N TYR A 120 14.04 -10.73 -2.54
CA TYR A 120 13.87 -11.72 -3.61
C TYR A 120 14.09 -13.14 -3.08
N HIS A 121 13.02 -13.91 -2.97
CA HIS A 121 13.00 -15.29 -2.53
C HIS A 121 12.11 -16.11 -3.46
N GLU A 122 12.71 -16.95 -4.29
CA GLU A 122 11.97 -17.84 -5.18
C GLU A 122 11.15 -18.85 -4.36
N TRP A 123 9.92 -19.06 -4.76
CA TRP A 123 9.11 -20.16 -4.30
C TRP A 123 8.91 -21.12 -5.46
N ASP A 124 9.58 -22.26 -5.42
CA ASP A 124 9.42 -23.35 -6.42
C ASP A 124 8.08 -24.05 -6.22
N LEU A 125 7.01 -23.34 -6.59
CA LEU A 125 5.63 -23.75 -6.39
C LEU A 125 5.05 -24.29 -7.70
N SER A 126 4.87 -25.64 -7.79
CA SER A 126 4.14 -26.22 -8.91
C SER A 126 2.65 -25.85 -8.86
N THR A 127 1.98 -25.88 -10.00
CA THR A 127 0.53 -25.62 -10.08
C THR A 127 -0.27 -26.60 -9.20
N GLU A 128 0.11 -27.87 -9.18
CA GLU A 128 -0.50 -28.89 -8.34
C GLU A 128 -0.34 -28.56 -6.84
N SER A 129 0.86 -28.17 -6.44
CA SER A 129 1.12 -27.75 -5.04
C SER A 129 0.34 -26.51 -4.66
N ALA A 130 0.19 -25.53 -5.58
CA ALA A 130 -0.62 -24.34 -5.35
C ALA A 130 -2.11 -24.69 -5.17
N ILE A 131 -2.64 -25.63 -5.98
CA ILE A 131 -4.01 -26.15 -5.84
C ILE A 131 -4.19 -26.82 -4.47
N ASP A 132 -3.24 -27.66 -4.05
CA ASP A 132 -3.31 -28.36 -2.78
C ASP A 132 -3.28 -27.38 -1.60
N LEU A 133 -2.43 -26.37 -1.60
CA LEU A 133 -2.39 -25.31 -0.57
C LEU A 133 -3.70 -24.51 -0.52
N ALA A 134 -4.26 -24.15 -1.67
CA ALA A 134 -5.54 -23.46 -1.73
C ALA A 134 -6.69 -24.31 -1.18
N LYS A 135 -6.73 -25.60 -1.53
CA LYS A 135 -7.71 -26.56 -0.98
C LYS A 135 -7.56 -26.76 0.52
N GLN A 136 -6.34 -26.88 1.03
CA GLN A 136 -6.07 -26.99 2.48
C GLN A 136 -6.59 -25.75 3.22
N CYS A 137 -6.34 -24.54 2.68
CA CYS A 137 -6.81 -23.29 3.23
C CYS A 137 -8.35 -23.24 3.30
N GLU A 138 -9.02 -23.51 2.17
CA GLU A 138 -10.48 -23.52 2.09
C GLU A 138 -11.11 -24.60 2.98
N GLN A 139 -10.58 -25.82 2.95
CA GLN A 139 -11.09 -26.93 3.76
C GLN A 139 -10.98 -26.63 5.27
N ALA A 140 -9.89 -26.00 5.71
CA ALA A 140 -9.74 -25.58 7.08
C ALA A 140 -10.83 -24.58 7.49
N ALA A 141 -11.17 -23.65 6.61
CA ALA A 141 -12.26 -22.70 6.86
C ALA A 141 -13.63 -23.40 6.93
N LEU A 142 -13.98 -24.21 5.92
CA LEU A 142 -15.27 -24.90 5.82
C LEU A 142 -15.51 -25.90 6.97
N SER A 143 -14.45 -26.51 7.49
CA SER A 143 -14.54 -27.48 8.60
C SER A 143 -14.60 -26.85 9.98
N THR A 144 -14.42 -25.54 10.11
CA THR A 144 -14.39 -24.84 11.42
C THR A 144 -15.75 -24.86 12.12
N ASP A 145 -16.84 -24.63 11.39
CA ASP A 145 -18.21 -24.63 11.95
C ASP A 145 -19.22 -24.94 10.83
N LYS A 146 -20.27 -25.69 11.18
CA LYS A 146 -21.34 -26.06 10.25
C LYS A 146 -22.13 -24.87 9.66
N ARG A 147 -22.08 -23.70 10.28
CA ARG A 147 -22.70 -22.47 9.78
C ARG A 147 -21.92 -21.84 8.63
N ILE A 148 -20.69 -22.30 8.36
CA ILE A 148 -19.96 -21.90 7.17
C ILE A 148 -20.42 -22.81 6.02
N GLU A 149 -21.42 -22.34 5.29
CA GLU A 149 -22.11 -23.13 4.27
C GLU A 149 -21.59 -22.87 2.85
N ASN A 150 -20.82 -21.80 2.67
CA ASN A 150 -20.34 -21.40 1.35
C ASN A 150 -18.93 -20.77 1.44
N SER A 151 -18.25 -20.77 0.33
CA SER A 151 -16.95 -20.16 0.12
C SER A 151 -16.98 -19.23 -1.09
N GLU A 152 -16.31 -18.11 -1.00
CA GLU A 152 -15.94 -17.30 -2.17
C GLU A 152 -14.59 -17.73 -2.74
N GLY A 153 -13.97 -18.73 -2.12
CA GLY A 153 -12.74 -19.37 -2.56
C GLY A 153 -11.53 -19.11 -1.67
N ALA A 154 -10.51 -19.91 -1.95
CA ALA A 154 -9.16 -19.67 -1.46
C ALA A 154 -8.21 -19.52 -2.64
N SER A 155 -7.21 -18.68 -2.51
CA SER A 155 -6.26 -18.38 -3.57
C SER A 155 -4.83 -18.43 -3.08
N VAL A 156 -3.94 -18.91 -3.94
CA VAL A 156 -2.48 -18.86 -3.75
C VAL A 156 -1.88 -18.09 -4.92
N HIS A 157 -1.04 -17.13 -4.60
CA HIS A 157 -0.33 -16.31 -5.59
C HIS A 157 1.18 -16.34 -5.32
N THR A 158 1.96 -16.42 -6.39
CA THR A 158 3.41 -16.15 -6.39
C THR A 158 3.77 -15.24 -7.54
N GLY A 159 4.55 -14.20 -7.26
CA GLY A 159 5.00 -13.22 -8.25
C GLY A 159 6.46 -12.88 -8.09
N HIS A 160 7.13 -12.67 -9.22
CA HIS A 160 8.53 -12.30 -9.35
C HIS A 160 8.61 -11.00 -10.15
N TYR A 161 9.40 -10.07 -9.69
CA TYR A 161 9.51 -8.74 -10.26
C TYR A 161 10.96 -8.34 -10.38
N GLN A 162 11.35 -7.78 -11.51
CA GLN A 162 12.61 -7.05 -11.65
C GLN A 162 12.38 -5.71 -12.32
N TYR A 163 13.20 -4.76 -11.93
CA TYR A 163 13.07 -3.37 -12.32
C TYR A 163 14.46 -2.73 -12.45
N VAL A 164 14.65 -2.00 -13.54
CA VAL A 164 15.84 -1.16 -13.77
C VAL A 164 15.36 0.26 -13.99
N TYR A 165 15.92 1.20 -13.28
CA TYR A 165 15.78 2.62 -13.54
C TYR A 165 17.14 3.22 -13.89
N GLY A 166 17.16 4.13 -14.87
CA GLY A 166 18.32 4.91 -15.20
C GLY A 166 17.97 6.29 -15.74
N ASN A 167 18.94 7.21 -15.68
CA ASN A 167 18.77 8.56 -16.18
C ASN A 167 20.06 9.13 -16.79
N THR A 168 19.94 10.25 -17.48
CA THR A 168 21.06 10.88 -18.19
C THR A 168 22.09 11.59 -17.31
N HIS A 169 21.92 11.59 -15.98
CA HIS A 169 22.96 11.95 -15.02
C HIS A 169 23.99 10.85 -14.82
N GLY A 170 23.77 9.66 -15.41
CA GLY A 170 24.62 8.48 -15.26
C GLY A 170 24.22 7.56 -14.13
N PHE A 171 23.10 7.80 -13.48
CA PHE A 171 22.52 6.86 -12.52
C PHE A 171 21.85 5.71 -13.27
N ALA A 172 22.12 4.48 -12.85
CA ALA A 172 21.39 3.29 -13.26
C ALA A 172 21.44 2.25 -12.15
N ALA A 173 20.32 1.65 -11.85
CA ALA A 173 20.21 0.67 -10.77
C ALA A 173 19.13 -0.38 -11.06
N HIS A 174 19.37 -1.59 -10.57
CA HIS A 174 18.49 -2.74 -10.66
C HIS A 174 17.95 -3.11 -9.29
N GLN A 175 16.71 -3.57 -9.26
CA GLN A 175 16.07 -4.16 -8.08
C GLN A 175 15.28 -5.40 -8.47
N GLN A 176 15.23 -6.37 -7.55
CA GLN A 176 14.37 -7.54 -7.65
C GLN A 176 13.52 -7.69 -6.39
N SER A 177 12.35 -8.27 -6.55
CA SER A 177 11.49 -8.64 -5.43
C SER A 177 10.57 -9.79 -5.80
N THR A 178 10.12 -10.50 -4.78
CA THR A 178 9.05 -11.50 -4.87
C THR A 178 7.86 -11.05 -4.02
N HIS A 179 6.70 -11.55 -4.36
CA HIS A 179 5.48 -11.38 -3.58
C HIS A 179 4.69 -12.69 -3.61
N HIS A 180 4.47 -13.27 -2.44
CA HIS A 180 3.68 -14.47 -2.26
C HIS A 180 2.50 -14.17 -1.36
N SER A 181 1.35 -14.80 -1.61
CA SER A 181 0.19 -14.64 -0.74
C SER A 181 -0.73 -15.85 -0.77
N ILE A 182 -1.41 -16.08 0.36
CA ILE A 182 -2.50 -17.05 0.50
C ILE A 182 -3.68 -16.31 1.10
N SER A 183 -4.87 -16.52 0.56
CA SER A 183 -6.10 -15.88 1.05
C SER A 183 -7.27 -16.86 1.04
N CYS A 184 -8.25 -16.59 1.92
CA CYS A 184 -9.50 -17.32 1.97
C CYS A 184 -10.65 -16.39 2.33
N SER A 185 -11.79 -16.52 1.66
CA SER A 185 -13.02 -15.80 1.95
C SER A 185 -14.19 -16.78 2.05
N VAL A 186 -14.94 -16.72 3.14
CA VAL A 186 -16.05 -17.64 3.40
C VAL A 186 -17.31 -16.91 3.84
N VAL A 187 -18.43 -17.60 3.68
CA VAL A 187 -19.76 -17.12 4.03
C VAL A 187 -20.35 -18.02 5.12
N ALA A 188 -20.73 -17.44 6.22
CA ALA A 188 -21.50 -18.11 7.27
C ALA A 188 -22.96 -17.63 7.26
N SER A 189 -23.89 -18.52 7.59
CA SER A 189 -25.31 -18.21 7.70
C SER A 189 -25.92 -18.73 9.00
N ASP A 190 -26.94 -18.02 9.47
CA ASP A 190 -27.81 -18.41 10.55
C ASP A 190 -29.27 -17.95 10.28
N GLU A 191 -30.15 -18.08 11.23
CA GLU A 191 -31.56 -17.67 11.12
C GLU A 191 -31.77 -16.16 10.89
N HIS A 192 -30.74 -15.34 11.14
CA HIS A 192 -30.80 -13.87 10.99
C HIS A 192 -30.15 -13.37 9.70
N GLY A 193 -29.51 -14.24 8.92
CA GLY A 193 -28.91 -13.89 7.62
C GLY A 193 -27.52 -14.42 7.40
N MET A 194 -26.86 -13.86 6.41
CA MET A 194 -25.54 -14.28 5.98
C MET A 194 -24.50 -13.20 6.31
N GLN A 195 -23.32 -13.64 6.68
CA GLN A 195 -22.14 -12.81 6.86
C GLN A 195 -20.97 -13.39 6.09
N ARG A 196 -20.10 -12.51 5.59
CA ARG A 196 -18.83 -12.92 4.99
C ARG A 196 -17.68 -12.15 5.63
N ASP A 197 -16.53 -12.78 5.68
CA ASP A 197 -15.25 -12.13 5.98
C ASP A 197 -14.13 -12.96 5.32
N TYR A 198 -12.94 -12.44 5.37
CA TYR A 198 -11.77 -13.04 4.75
C TYR A 198 -10.55 -12.89 5.66
N TRP A 199 -9.54 -13.69 5.34
CA TRP A 199 -8.20 -13.48 5.86
C TRP A 199 -7.18 -13.83 4.80
N TYR A 200 -6.01 -13.27 4.92
CA TYR A 200 -4.88 -13.56 4.06
C TYR A 200 -3.57 -13.31 4.79
N ASP A 201 -2.49 -13.88 4.27
CA ASP A 201 -1.14 -13.46 4.61
C ASP A 201 -0.32 -13.28 3.34
N SER A 202 0.71 -12.46 3.41
CA SER A 202 1.62 -12.19 2.30
C SER A 202 3.01 -11.83 2.78
N SER A 203 4.03 -12.29 2.02
CA SER A 203 5.43 -12.00 2.28
C SER A 203 6.23 -12.04 0.97
N CYS A 204 7.41 -11.43 0.95
CA CYS A 204 8.38 -11.68 -0.12
C CYS A 204 9.05 -13.05 0.03
N ARG A 205 8.95 -13.69 1.19
CA ARG A 205 9.48 -15.01 1.50
C ARG A 205 8.37 -15.91 2.01
N HIS A 206 8.07 -16.99 1.27
CA HIS A 206 6.90 -17.82 1.57
C HIS A 206 6.96 -18.50 2.95
N GLU A 207 8.17 -18.79 3.47
CA GLU A 207 8.33 -19.39 4.80
C GLU A 207 7.97 -18.42 5.95
N ASP A 208 7.88 -17.12 5.67
CA ASP A 208 7.46 -16.12 6.65
C ASP A 208 5.93 -15.97 6.72
N MET A 209 5.18 -16.63 5.83
CA MET A 209 3.71 -16.63 5.85
C MET A 209 3.14 -17.62 6.86
N ASP A 210 1.95 -17.30 7.34
CA ASP A 210 1.15 -18.23 8.13
C ASP A 210 0.76 -19.47 7.31
N ALA A 211 0.60 -20.63 8.00
CA ALA A 211 0.15 -21.85 7.35
C ALA A 211 -1.26 -21.69 6.73
N PRO A 212 -1.54 -22.34 5.58
CA PRO A 212 -2.84 -22.23 4.91
C PRO A 212 -4.03 -22.54 5.83
N GLU A 213 -3.88 -23.53 6.70
CA GLU A 213 -4.94 -23.93 7.65
C GLU A 213 -5.23 -22.82 8.66
N LEU A 214 -4.21 -22.09 9.12
CA LEU A 214 -4.39 -20.96 10.05
C LEU A 214 -5.10 -19.81 9.35
N ILE A 215 -4.75 -19.52 8.10
CA ILE A 215 -5.41 -18.49 7.29
C ILE A 215 -6.89 -18.82 7.10
N GLY A 216 -7.20 -20.04 6.66
CA GLY A 216 -8.57 -20.50 6.48
C GLY A 216 -9.39 -20.45 7.77
N LYS A 217 -8.84 -20.98 8.86
CA LYS A 217 -9.48 -20.95 10.18
C LYS A 217 -9.74 -19.52 10.67
N THR A 218 -8.78 -18.61 10.49
CA THR A 218 -8.94 -17.20 10.88
C THR A 218 -10.04 -16.53 10.06
N ALA A 219 -10.13 -16.79 8.75
CA ALA A 219 -11.23 -16.29 7.91
C ALA A 219 -12.59 -16.77 8.43
N ALA A 220 -12.69 -18.05 8.79
CA ALA A 220 -13.90 -18.65 9.34
C ALA A 220 -14.30 -18.04 10.69
N GLU A 221 -13.36 -17.93 11.63
CA GLU A 221 -13.60 -17.34 12.96
C GLU A 221 -14.05 -15.88 12.86
N ARG A 222 -13.43 -15.11 11.95
CA ARG A 222 -13.83 -13.73 11.67
C ARG A 222 -15.25 -13.65 11.15
N THR A 223 -15.61 -14.51 10.19
CA THR A 223 -16.95 -14.56 9.59
C THR A 223 -18.01 -14.93 10.63
N LEU A 224 -17.76 -15.96 11.43
CA LEU A 224 -18.68 -16.43 12.47
C LEU A 224 -18.97 -15.37 13.53
N ARG A 225 -17.95 -14.59 13.92
CA ARG A 225 -18.11 -13.52 14.92
C ARG A 225 -19.05 -12.40 14.45
N ARG A 226 -19.33 -12.27 13.15
CA ARG A 226 -20.21 -11.26 12.56
C ARG A 226 -21.69 -11.66 12.54
N LEU A 227 -22.00 -12.94 12.78
CA LEU A 227 -23.39 -13.43 12.82
C LEU A 227 -24.18 -12.77 13.97
N ASN A 228 -25.50 -12.62 13.80
CA ASN A 228 -26.39 -11.94 14.73
C ASN A 228 -26.07 -10.45 14.96
N SER A 229 -25.60 -9.77 13.92
CA SER A 229 -25.29 -8.35 14.00
C SER A 229 -26.55 -7.51 14.30
N ARG A 230 -26.34 -6.42 15.03
CA ARG A 230 -27.37 -5.48 15.45
C ARG A 230 -27.01 -4.07 15.02
N SER A 231 -27.99 -3.17 14.99
CA SER A 231 -27.71 -1.75 14.90
C SER A 231 -27.49 -1.14 16.30
N VAL A 232 -26.92 0.06 16.33
CA VAL A 232 -26.71 0.83 17.57
C VAL A 232 -27.42 2.18 17.45
N PRO A 233 -27.84 2.80 18.57
CA PRO A 233 -28.44 4.14 18.54
C PRO A 233 -27.47 5.17 17.97
N THR A 234 -28.01 6.13 17.22
CA THR A 234 -27.23 7.27 16.71
C THR A 234 -26.77 8.14 17.86
N SER A 235 -25.46 8.25 18.05
CA SER A 235 -24.84 9.11 19.07
C SER A 235 -23.35 9.32 18.80
N SER A 236 -22.69 9.98 19.72
CA SER A 236 -21.24 10.17 19.72
C SER A 236 -20.59 9.19 20.68
N TYR A 237 -19.65 8.38 20.16
CA TYR A 237 -18.98 7.33 20.90
C TYR A 237 -17.47 7.32 20.64
N PRO A 238 -16.66 6.77 21.54
CA PRO A 238 -15.30 6.35 21.21
C PRO A 238 -15.32 5.29 20.11
N VAL A 239 -14.36 5.37 19.19
CA VAL A 239 -14.23 4.42 18.08
C VAL A 239 -12.81 3.87 18.05
N LEU A 240 -12.69 2.56 18.17
CA LEU A 240 -11.45 1.81 18.01
C LEU A 240 -11.39 1.25 16.58
N PHE A 241 -10.46 1.74 15.79
CA PHE A 241 -10.14 1.18 14.48
C PHE A 241 -9.24 -0.03 14.68
N ASP A 242 -9.70 -1.21 14.29
CA ASP A 242 -8.88 -2.42 14.23
C ASP A 242 -7.67 -2.21 13.31
N THR A 243 -6.55 -2.86 13.58
CA THR A 243 -5.32 -2.73 12.78
C THR A 243 -5.56 -2.93 11.28
N THR A 244 -6.52 -3.79 10.90
CA THR A 244 -6.89 -4.03 9.49
C THR A 244 -7.47 -2.80 8.78
N VAL A 245 -8.06 -1.87 9.51
CA VAL A 245 -8.68 -0.63 8.98
C VAL A 245 -7.97 0.65 9.43
N ALA A 246 -7.20 0.61 10.51
CA ALA A 246 -6.41 1.73 11.03
C ALA A 246 -5.36 2.22 10.02
N VAL A 247 -4.77 1.30 9.24
CA VAL A 247 -3.88 1.64 8.12
C VAL A 247 -4.54 2.61 7.14
N GLY A 248 -5.84 2.44 6.86
CA GLY A 248 -6.61 3.34 5.99
C GLY A 248 -6.79 4.74 6.59
N LEU A 249 -6.98 4.85 7.91
CA LEU A 249 -7.08 6.14 8.59
C LEU A 249 -5.77 6.94 8.44
N ILE A 250 -4.63 6.32 8.70
CA ILE A 250 -3.30 6.94 8.49
C ILE A 250 -3.02 7.15 6.99
N GLY A 251 -3.56 6.31 6.11
CA GLY A 251 -3.48 6.48 4.66
C GLY A 251 -4.04 7.84 4.18
N HIS A 252 -5.10 8.36 4.81
CA HIS A 252 -5.62 9.69 4.52
C HIS A 252 -4.66 10.80 4.98
N LEU A 253 -3.95 10.63 6.09
CA LEU A 253 -2.90 11.57 6.53
C LEU A 253 -1.75 11.60 5.52
N ILE A 254 -1.28 10.43 5.07
CA ILE A 254 -0.23 10.31 4.04
C ILE A 254 -0.67 11.00 2.75
N GLY A 255 -1.89 10.75 2.30
CA GLY A 255 -2.46 11.38 1.10
C GLY A 255 -2.51 12.90 1.22
N ALA A 256 -2.90 13.42 2.38
CA ALA A 256 -2.96 14.85 2.62
C ALA A 256 -1.57 15.52 2.71
N LEU A 257 -0.54 14.78 3.12
CA LEU A 257 0.86 15.23 3.15
C LEU A 257 1.61 14.95 1.83
N SER A 258 0.94 14.42 0.80
CA SER A 258 1.58 14.17 -0.49
C SER A 258 1.80 15.46 -1.29
N GLY A 259 2.97 15.59 -1.90
CA GLY A 259 3.33 16.76 -2.70
C GLY A 259 2.32 17.08 -3.79
N GLY A 260 1.76 16.03 -4.41
CA GLY A 260 0.72 16.18 -5.43
C GLY A 260 -0.56 16.85 -4.92
N ALA A 261 -1.04 16.49 -3.74
CA ALA A 261 -2.20 17.13 -3.13
C ALA A 261 -1.89 18.57 -2.69
N LEU A 262 -0.70 18.79 -2.15
CA LEU A 262 -0.29 20.09 -1.60
C LEU A 262 -0.15 21.17 -2.69
N TYR A 263 0.63 20.94 -3.76
CA TYR A 263 0.82 21.95 -4.78
C TYR A 263 -0.46 22.24 -5.61
N ARG A 264 -1.36 21.26 -5.72
CA ARG A 264 -2.67 21.47 -6.36
C ARG A 264 -3.71 22.09 -5.43
N GLN A 265 -3.34 22.46 -4.22
CA GLN A 265 -4.25 23.02 -3.20
C GLN A 265 -5.44 22.09 -2.90
N SER A 266 -5.24 20.79 -2.96
CA SER A 266 -6.25 19.75 -2.77
C SER A 266 -6.03 18.91 -1.51
N SER A 267 -5.57 19.56 -0.43
CA SER A 267 -5.30 18.94 0.86
C SER A 267 -5.82 19.80 2.01
N PHE A 268 -6.35 19.17 3.04
CA PHE A 268 -6.68 19.85 4.30
C PHE A 268 -5.43 20.13 5.18
N LEU A 269 -4.22 19.72 4.76
CA LEU A 269 -2.95 19.92 5.47
C LEU A 269 -1.98 20.84 4.71
N ILE A 270 -2.50 21.80 3.95
CA ILE A 270 -1.68 22.82 3.31
C ILE A 270 -0.96 23.64 4.40
N ASP A 271 0.32 23.96 4.17
CA ASP A 271 1.17 24.73 5.10
C ASP A 271 1.20 24.14 6.53
N SER A 272 1.21 22.81 6.63
CA SER A 272 1.17 22.12 7.92
C SER A 272 2.53 21.85 8.56
N ILE A 273 3.66 22.10 7.89
CA ILE A 273 4.99 21.96 8.51
C ILE A 273 5.06 22.82 9.77
N GLY A 274 5.56 22.23 10.87
CA GLY A 274 5.64 22.84 12.18
C GLY A 274 4.31 22.94 12.93
N LYS A 275 3.19 22.44 12.35
CA LYS A 275 1.89 22.42 13.03
C LYS A 275 1.61 21.06 13.64
N GLN A 276 0.94 21.07 14.77
CA GLN A 276 0.48 19.86 15.43
C GLN A 276 -0.74 19.27 14.71
N VAL A 277 -0.63 18.02 14.28
CA VAL A 277 -1.71 17.26 13.58
C VAL A 277 -2.08 15.99 14.31
N LEU A 278 -1.19 15.43 15.11
CA LEU A 278 -1.40 14.28 16.00
C LEU A 278 -1.18 14.69 17.45
N PRO A 279 -1.62 13.90 18.45
CA PRO A 279 -1.21 14.08 19.84
C PRO A 279 0.32 14.03 19.99
N GLU A 280 0.84 14.74 20.98
CA GLU A 280 2.29 14.87 21.26
C GLU A 280 2.97 13.50 21.48
N PHE A 281 2.27 12.51 21.99
CA PHE A 281 2.82 11.16 22.21
C PHE A 281 2.94 10.31 20.94
N LEU A 282 2.47 10.80 19.77
CA LEU A 282 2.52 10.07 18.51
C LEU A 282 3.55 10.64 17.54
N SER A 283 4.28 9.74 16.92
CA SER A 283 5.23 10.03 15.84
C SER A 283 5.05 9.05 14.69
N LEU A 284 5.01 9.56 13.46
CA LEU A 284 5.00 8.77 12.24
C LEU A 284 6.37 8.82 11.58
N ARG A 285 7.02 7.68 11.50
CA ARG A 285 8.38 7.52 10.96
C ARG A 285 8.36 6.76 9.65
N GLU A 286 9.17 7.19 8.69
CA GLU A 286 9.41 6.52 7.43
C GLU A 286 10.74 5.77 7.47
N GLU A 287 10.71 4.46 7.12
CA GLU A 287 11.84 3.53 7.20
C GLU A 287 12.01 2.80 5.87
N PRO A 288 12.76 3.38 4.92
CA PRO A 288 12.88 2.82 3.58
C PRO A 288 13.81 1.61 3.47
N HIS A 289 14.53 1.20 4.52
CA HIS A 289 15.58 0.19 4.45
C HIS A 289 15.33 -1.05 5.32
N ILE A 290 14.07 -1.36 5.62
CA ILE A 290 13.69 -2.56 6.38
C ILE A 290 13.86 -3.80 5.47
N LEU A 291 14.63 -4.79 5.94
CA LEU A 291 14.80 -6.04 5.21
C LEU A 291 13.46 -6.74 5.00
N ARG A 292 13.26 -7.30 3.81
CA ARG A 292 12.06 -8.08 3.43
C ARG A 292 10.75 -7.30 3.47
N SER A 293 10.75 -5.99 3.65
CA SER A 293 9.53 -5.20 3.58
C SER A 293 9.21 -4.76 2.15
N PHE A 294 7.92 -4.80 1.79
CA PHE A 294 7.47 -4.58 0.40
C PHE A 294 7.79 -3.20 -0.18
N ARG A 295 7.92 -2.16 0.66
CA ARG A 295 8.21 -0.80 0.21
C ARG A 295 9.65 -0.36 0.51
N SER A 296 10.52 -1.29 0.82
CA SER A 296 11.93 -0.98 1.04
C SER A 296 12.65 -0.74 -0.28
N THR A 297 13.43 0.34 -0.35
CA THR A 297 14.24 0.71 -1.51
C THR A 297 15.31 1.71 -1.10
N TYR A 298 16.47 1.68 -1.77
CA TYR A 298 17.55 2.67 -1.58
C TYR A 298 17.36 3.92 -2.44
N PHE A 299 16.48 3.89 -3.42
CA PHE A 299 16.16 5.04 -4.28
C PHE A 299 14.67 5.03 -4.64
N ASP A 300 14.13 6.23 -4.83
CA ASP A 300 12.75 6.43 -5.28
C ASP A 300 12.60 6.28 -6.80
N ALA A 301 11.42 6.52 -7.34
CA ALA A 301 11.14 6.39 -8.78
C ALA A 301 11.88 7.42 -9.66
N GLU A 302 12.63 8.35 -9.08
CA GLU A 302 13.48 9.33 -9.78
C GLU A 302 14.97 9.07 -9.53
N GLY A 303 15.34 7.95 -8.87
CA GLY A 303 16.71 7.60 -8.51
C GLY A 303 17.26 8.36 -7.30
N VAL A 304 16.45 9.18 -6.64
CA VAL A 304 16.83 9.94 -5.44
C VAL A 304 16.98 9.02 -4.25
N ALA A 305 18.09 9.18 -3.50
CA ALA A 305 18.37 8.40 -2.31
C ALA A 305 17.26 8.54 -1.26
N THR A 306 16.77 7.39 -0.77
CA THR A 306 15.80 7.34 0.33
C THR A 306 16.51 7.40 1.68
N GLN A 307 15.87 7.97 2.67
CA GLN A 307 16.43 8.12 4.02
C GLN A 307 15.37 7.87 5.10
N PRO A 308 15.74 7.22 6.22
CA PRO A 308 14.89 7.19 7.40
C PRO A 308 14.62 8.60 7.91
N ARG A 309 13.36 8.91 8.22
CA ARG A 309 12.98 10.25 8.70
C ARG A 309 11.69 10.24 9.50
N PHE A 310 11.46 11.26 10.29
CA PHE A 310 10.14 11.54 10.81
C PHE A 310 9.32 12.33 9.79
N VAL A 311 8.12 11.89 9.53
CA VAL A 311 7.09 12.63 8.78
C VAL A 311 6.29 13.51 9.75
N VAL A 312 5.91 12.92 10.88
CA VAL A 312 5.35 13.60 12.04
C VAL A 312 6.17 13.19 13.26
N LYS A 313 6.64 14.13 14.04
CA LYS A 313 7.38 13.89 15.27
C LYS A 313 6.70 14.59 16.43
N ASP A 314 6.42 13.85 17.50
CA ASP A 314 5.76 14.36 18.69
C ASP A 314 4.49 15.18 18.34
N GLY A 315 3.69 14.63 17.42
CA GLY A 315 2.48 15.23 16.88
C GLY A 315 2.66 16.33 15.83
N ILE A 316 3.88 16.81 15.60
CA ILE A 316 4.19 17.96 14.72
C ILE A 316 4.67 17.46 13.35
N VAL A 317 4.15 18.03 12.26
CA VAL A 317 4.58 17.72 10.89
C VAL A 317 6.00 18.23 10.66
N GLU A 318 6.93 17.30 10.39
CA GLU A 318 8.34 17.61 10.08
C GLU A 318 8.60 17.68 8.57
N GLY A 319 7.78 17.00 7.76
CA GLY A 319 7.98 16.97 6.31
C GLY A 319 6.84 16.36 5.52
N TYR A 320 6.88 16.57 4.22
CA TYR A 320 5.95 16.07 3.23
C TYR A 320 6.52 14.88 2.46
N PHE A 321 5.69 14.20 1.66
CA PHE A 321 6.13 13.18 0.69
C PHE A 321 6.28 13.84 -0.69
N LEU A 322 7.51 14.20 -1.05
CA LEU A 322 7.79 15.02 -2.24
C LEU A 322 8.63 14.27 -3.27
N SER A 323 8.14 14.23 -4.52
CA SER A 323 8.99 14.03 -5.71
C SER A 323 9.75 15.31 -6.05
N SER A 324 10.71 15.26 -6.97
CA SER A 324 11.43 16.46 -7.42
C SER A 324 10.49 17.49 -8.04
N TYR A 325 9.51 17.04 -8.83
CA TYR A 325 8.52 17.91 -9.43
C TYR A 325 7.64 18.64 -8.40
N SER A 326 7.05 17.88 -7.48
CA SER A 326 6.20 18.48 -6.44
C SER A 326 6.97 19.38 -5.49
N ALA A 327 8.21 19.03 -5.19
CA ALA A 327 9.11 19.86 -4.40
C ALA A 327 9.39 21.21 -5.07
N LYS A 328 9.74 21.21 -6.36
CA LYS A 328 9.94 22.45 -7.15
C LYS A 328 8.69 23.32 -7.16
N LYS A 329 7.48 22.73 -7.37
CA LYS A 329 6.18 23.46 -7.31
C LYS A 329 5.93 24.12 -5.96
N LEU A 330 6.45 23.55 -4.88
CA LEU A 330 6.29 24.05 -3.50
C LEU A 330 7.49 24.91 -3.03
N GLY A 331 8.52 25.12 -3.87
CA GLY A 331 9.74 25.82 -3.47
C GLY A 331 10.55 25.07 -2.42
N MET A 332 10.50 23.72 -2.42
CA MET A 332 11.14 22.84 -1.47
C MET A 332 12.13 21.89 -2.17
N GLN A 333 12.80 21.05 -1.40
CA GLN A 333 13.63 19.95 -1.89
C GLN A 333 12.85 18.63 -1.85
N THR A 334 13.11 17.71 -2.81
CA THR A 334 12.55 16.36 -2.79
C THR A 334 12.93 15.62 -1.51
N THR A 335 12.04 14.76 -1.06
CA THR A 335 12.24 13.91 0.12
C THR A 335 12.54 12.45 -0.24
N GLY A 336 12.82 12.17 -1.53
CA GLY A 336 13.02 10.79 -2.01
C GLY A 336 11.71 9.99 -2.02
N ASN A 337 10.61 10.64 -2.36
CA ASN A 337 9.27 10.04 -2.35
C ASN A 337 8.58 10.12 -3.72
N ALA A 338 9.33 10.17 -4.82
CA ALA A 338 8.74 9.88 -6.12
C ALA A 338 8.25 8.42 -6.13
N GLY A 339 6.95 8.24 -6.41
CA GLY A 339 6.28 6.93 -6.26
C GLY A 339 5.54 6.73 -4.93
N GLY A 340 5.68 7.64 -3.98
CA GLY A 340 4.92 7.68 -2.72
C GLY A 340 5.74 7.38 -1.46
N ALA A 341 5.05 7.11 -0.37
CA ALA A 341 5.68 6.76 0.90
C ALA A 341 6.30 5.36 0.86
N HIS A 342 7.40 5.19 1.58
CA HIS A 342 8.02 3.89 1.85
C HIS A 342 7.36 3.19 3.05
N ASN A 343 8.09 2.34 3.77
CA ASN A 343 7.52 1.71 4.96
C ASN A 343 7.31 2.77 6.06
N LEU A 344 6.12 2.75 6.66
CA LEU A 344 5.76 3.68 7.71
C LEU A 344 5.56 2.97 9.03
N TYR A 345 5.95 3.63 10.09
CA TYR A 345 5.84 3.14 11.46
C TYR A 345 5.19 4.21 12.34
N LEU A 346 4.03 3.89 12.92
CA LEU A 346 3.38 4.70 13.94
C LEU A 346 3.71 4.08 15.31
N ASN A 347 4.29 4.86 16.22
CA ASN A 347 4.58 4.33 17.55
C ASN A 347 3.29 3.97 18.31
N HIS A 348 3.38 2.96 19.16
CA HIS A 348 2.29 2.49 20.00
C HIS A 348 2.37 3.05 21.42
N THR A 349 1.24 3.06 22.12
CA THR A 349 1.09 3.48 23.52
C THR A 349 0.62 2.36 24.42
N HIS A 350 0.05 1.28 23.83
CA HIS A 350 -0.51 0.12 24.52
C HIS A 350 0.07 -1.16 23.93
N ALA A 351 0.21 -2.18 24.75
CA ALA A 351 0.77 -3.46 24.31
C ALA A 351 -0.21 -4.25 23.42
N THR A 352 -1.52 -4.11 23.66
CA THR A 352 -2.53 -4.91 22.95
C THR A 352 -3.79 -4.11 22.63
N GLN A 353 -4.56 -4.55 21.62
CA GLN A 353 -5.91 -4.05 21.34
C GLN A 353 -6.84 -4.23 22.58
N ALA A 354 -6.68 -5.31 23.35
CA ALA A 354 -7.47 -5.54 24.54
C ALA A 354 -7.27 -4.45 25.63
N ASP A 355 -6.10 -3.84 25.68
CA ASP A 355 -5.85 -2.73 26.60
C ASP A 355 -6.58 -1.46 26.13
N LEU A 356 -6.62 -1.22 24.81
CA LEU A 356 -7.42 -0.13 24.22
C LEU A 356 -8.94 -0.34 24.43
N LEU A 357 -9.42 -1.59 24.33
CA LEU A 357 -10.83 -1.91 24.64
C LEU A 357 -11.18 -1.57 26.08
N LYS A 358 -10.29 -1.88 27.05
CA LYS A 358 -10.49 -1.51 28.47
C LYS A 358 -10.52 0.00 28.66
N GLU A 359 -9.59 0.74 28.03
CA GLU A 359 -9.54 2.20 28.09
C GLU A 359 -10.79 2.82 27.44
N MET A 360 -11.24 2.30 26.31
CA MET A 360 -12.47 2.73 25.64
C MET A 360 -13.71 2.57 26.52
N GLY A 361 -13.77 1.51 27.32
CA GLY A 361 -14.92 1.18 28.14
C GLY A 361 -16.14 0.80 27.31
N THR A 362 -16.92 1.76 26.83
CA THR A 362 -18.07 1.54 25.95
C THR A 362 -17.90 2.33 24.65
N GLY A 363 -18.06 1.66 23.52
CA GLY A 363 -17.85 2.26 22.20
C GLY A 363 -17.93 1.24 21.06
N LEU A 364 -17.38 1.61 19.92
CA LEU A 364 -17.41 0.81 18.70
C LEU A 364 -16.00 0.35 18.30
N LEU A 365 -15.78 -0.96 18.17
CA LEU A 365 -14.64 -1.53 17.47
C LEU A 365 -15.01 -1.71 16.00
N VAL A 366 -14.34 -0.99 15.09
CA VAL A 366 -14.55 -1.07 13.64
C VAL A 366 -13.56 -2.03 13.03
N THR A 367 -14.05 -3.04 12.32
CA THR A 367 -13.24 -4.06 11.63
C THR A 367 -13.42 -4.04 10.10
N GLU A 368 -14.42 -3.31 9.61
CA GLU A 368 -14.67 -3.14 8.18
C GLU A 368 -15.17 -1.72 7.89
N LEU A 369 -14.70 -1.15 6.78
CA LEU A 369 -15.11 0.15 6.28
C LEU A 369 -15.60 0.03 4.84
N MET A 370 -16.73 0.66 4.54
CA MET A 370 -17.38 0.65 3.23
C MET A 370 -17.52 2.05 2.65
N GLY A 371 -17.54 2.13 1.33
CA GLY A 371 -17.75 3.40 0.61
C GLY A 371 -16.48 4.28 0.55
N GLN A 372 -16.58 5.41 -0.16
CA GLN A 372 -15.49 6.35 -0.45
C GLN A 372 -15.77 7.76 0.11
N GLY A 373 -16.54 7.86 1.17
CA GLY A 373 -17.00 9.12 1.76
C GLY A 373 -15.93 9.89 2.53
N VAL A 374 -14.76 10.15 1.90
CA VAL A 374 -13.70 10.96 2.49
C VAL A 374 -13.32 12.08 1.53
N ASN A 375 -13.41 13.32 1.99
CA ASN A 375 -13.00 14.48 1.22
C ASN A 375 -11.59 14.92 1.61
N GLY A 376 -10.60 14.67 0.76
CA GLY A 376 -9.21 15.02 1.00
C GLY A 376 -8.92 16.52 1.06
N ILE A 377 -9.83 17.38 0.57
CA ILE A 377 -9.66 18.83 0.57
C ILE A 377 -10.13 19.42 1.90
N THR A 378 -11.29 18.98 2.39
CA THR A 378 -11.91 19.53 3.62
C THR A 378 -11.58 18.70 4.86
N GLY A 379 -11.22 17.44 4.68
CA GLY A 379 -11.03 16.47 5.77
C GLY A 379 -12.34 15.85 6.26
N ASP A 380 -13.46 16.08 5.60
CA ASP A 380 -14.72 15.46 5.97
C ASP A 380 -14.65 13.95 5.75
N TYR A 381 -15.06 13.18 6.76
CA TYR A 381 -15.02 11.73 6.80
C TYR A 381 -16.40 11.18 7.11
N SER A 382 -16.93 10.33 6.24
CA SER A 382 -18.21 9.64 6.45
C SER A 382 -18.16 8.30 5.71
N ARG A 383 -18.12 7.18 6.45
CA ARG A 383 -18.01 5.85 5.86
C ARG A 383 -19.00 4.89 6.50
N GLY A 384 -19.55 4.00 5.69
CA GLY A 384 -20.21 2.81 6.18
C GLY A 384 -19.22 1.96 6.99
N ALA A 385 -19.67 1.34 8.04
CA ALA A 385 -18.85 0.54 8.92
C ALA A 385 -19.57 -0.71 9.42
N ALA A 386 -18.77 -1.73 9.74
CA ALA A 386 -19.18 -2.89 10.51
C ALA A 386 -18.07 -3.24 11.53
N GLY A 387 -18.49 -3.92 12.60
CA GLY A 387 -17.57 -4.27 13.66
C GLY A 387 -18.27 -4.81 14.88
N PHE A 388 -17.89 -4.34 16.06
CA PHE A 388 -18.40 -4.86 17.32
C PHE A 388 -18.71 -3.74 18.30
N TRP A 389 -19.86 -3.84 18.96
CA TRP A 389 -20.16 -3.02 20.11
C TRP A 389 -19.39 -3.53 21.34
N VAL A 390 -18.85 -2.60 22.09
CA VAL A 390 -18.04 -2.89 23.28
C VAL A 390 -18.74 -2.29 24.49
N GLU A 391 -18.86 -3.07 25.57
CA GLU A 391 -19.40 -2.65 26.87
C GLU A 391 -18.42 -3.04 27.99
N ASN A 392 -18.10 -2.09 28.85
CA ASN A 392 -17.16 -2.30 29.96
C ASN A 392 -15.81 -2.92 29.52
N GLY A 393 -15.31 -2.52 28.33
CA GLY A 393 -14.04 -3.01 27.79
C GLY A 393 -14.08 -4.42 27.20
N VAL A 394 -15.27 -4.99 27.00
CA VAL A 394 -15.48 -6.33 26.45
C VAL A 394 -16.38 -6.27 25.21
N ILE A 395 -16.03 -7.02 24.16
CA ILE A 395 -16.89 -7.16 22.96
C ILE A 395 -18.19 -7.82 23.35
N ALA A 396 -19.31 -7.11 23.13
CA ALA A 396 -20.66 -7.55 23.53
C ALA A 396 -21.41 -8.22 22.37
N TYR A 397 -21.47 -7.59 21.19
CA TYR A 397 -22.16 -8.13 20.02
C TYR A 397 -21.66 -7.48 18.72
N PRO A 398 -21.81 -8.15 17.56
CA PRO A 398 -21.45 -7.57 16.27
C PRO A 398 -22.45 -6.48 15.83
N VAL A 399 -21.95 -5.51 15.08
CA VAL A 399 -22.71 -4.35 14.57
C VAL A 399 -22.46 -4.20 13.08
N GLN A 400 -23.52 -3.92 12.31
CA GLN A 400 -23.44 -3.61 10.88
C GLN A 400 -24.43 -2.51 10.48
N GLU A 401 -24.38 -2.10 9.21
CA GLU A 401 -25.28 -1.09 8.63
C GLU A 401 -25.26 0.23 9.40
N ILE A 402 -24.06 0.62 9.84
CA ILE A 402 -23.84 1.89 10.53
C ILE A 402 -22.96 2.80 9.68
N THR A 403 -23.00 4.07 9.99
CA THR A 403 -22.08 5.07 9.43
C THR A 403 -21.27 5.71 10.55
N ILE A 404 -19.96 5.80 10.37
CA ILE A 404 -19.10 6.59 11.25
C ILE A 404 -18.70 7.88 10.53
N ALA A 405 -18.75 9.01 11.23
CA ALA A 405 -18.48 10.32 10.66
C ALA A 405 -17.67 11.23 11.60
N GLY A 406 -16.89 12.11 10.99
CA GLY A 406 -16.07 13.10 11.69
C GLY A 406 -15.32 13.99 10.70
N ARG A 407 -14.41 14.79 11.21
CA ARG A 407 -13.40 15.49 10.41
C ARG A 407 -12.04 14.91 10.72
N LEU A 408 -11.26 14.58 9.72
CA LEU A 408 -9.94 13.95 9.89
C LEU A 408 -9.03 14.76 10.83
N GLN A 409 -9.06 16.10 10.74
CA GLN A 409 -8.25 16.97 11.61
C GLN A 409 -8.60 16.79 13.09
N ASP A 410 -9.89 16.62 13.40
CA ASP A 410 -10.36 16.40 14.77
C ASP A 410 -10.10 14.96 15.18
N MET A 411 -10.43 13.99 14.31
CA MET A 411 -10.17 12.56 14.55
C MET A 411 -8.70 12.28 14.90
N TYR A 412 -7.76 12.89 14.17
CA TYR A 412 -6.34 12.71 14.45
C TYR A 412 -5.91 13.31 15.79
N ARG A 413 -6.42 14.47 16.18
CA ARG A 413 -6.14 15.10 17.48
C ARG A 413 -6.77 14.36 18.64
N ASP A 414 -7.90 13.70 18.37
CA ASP A 414 -8.68 12.95 19.35
C ASP A 414 -8.22 11.49 19.49
N ILE A 415 -7.09 11.10 18.86
CA ILE A 415 -6.45 9.80 19.11
C ILE A 415 -5.96 9.79 20.55
N ILE A 416 -6.38 8.79 21.33
CA ILE A 416 -5.96 8.62 22.72
C ILE A 416 -5.06 7.41 22.94
N GLY A 417 -5.02 6.46 21.99
CA GLY A 417 -4.15 5.30 22.10
C GLY A 417 -3.93 4.57 20.78
N VAL A 418 -2.81 3.87 20.69
CA VAL A 418 -2.42 2.99 19.58
C VAL A 418 -1.86 1.71 20.17
N ALA A 419 -2.29 0.54 19.69
CA ALA A 419 -1.81 -0.77 20.15
C ALA A 419 -0.58 -1.25 19.37
N ASP A 420 0.18 -2.18 19.94
CA ASP A 420 1.29 -2.89 19.31
C ASP A 420 0.79 -4.21 18.68
N ASP A 421 -0.13 -4.08 17.73
CA ASP A 421 -0.76 -5.21 17.03
C ASP A 421 -0.72 -5.04 15.50
N ALA A 422 0.26 -4.28 15.00
CA ALA A 422 0.43 -4.06 13.57
C ALA A 422 0.67 -5.38 12.82
N LEU A 423 0.06 -5.52 11.64
CA LEU A 423 0.17 -6.74 10.83
C LEU A 423 1.52 -6.79 10.11
N ARG A 424 2.27 -7.89 10.28
CA ARG A 424 3.60 -8.10 9.65
C ARG A 424 3.56 -7.98 8.13
N ARG A 425 2.47 -8.41 7.49
CA ARG A 425 2.24 -8.33 6.04
C ARG A 425 2.07 -6.91 5.49
N SER A 426 1.95 -5.92 6.35
CA SER A 426 1.80 -4.52 5.95
C SER A 426 3.14 -3.81 5.91
N SER A 427 3.41 -3.03 4.86
CA SER A 427 4.52 -2.07 4.83
C SER A 427 4.28 -0.88 5.76
N ASN A 428 3.03 -0.65 6.15
CA ASN A 428 2.64 0.36 7.12
C ASN A 428 2.39 -0.33 8.47
N GLN A 429 3.36 -0.24 9.37
CA GLN A 429 3.29 -0.82 10.71
C GLN A 429 2.46 0.11 11.61
N ILE A 430 1.15 -0.07 11.53
CA ILE A 430 0.14 0.74 12.22
C ILE A 430 -0.78 -0.22 12.96
N GLY A 431 -0.74 -0.16 14.28
CA GLY A 431 -1.62 -0.94 15.14
C GLY A 431 -3.03 -0.36 15.21
N SER A 432 -3.89 -0.99 16.00
CA SER A 432 -5.24 -0.51 16.28
C SER A 432 -5.21 0.88 16.89
N ILE A 433 -6.11 1.78 16.45
CA ILE A 433 -6.15 3.20 16.85
C ILE A 433 -7.46 3.51 17.55
N LEU A 434 -7.40 4.02 18.77
CA LEU A 434 -8.55 4.49 19.53
C LEU A 434 -8.71 6.01 19.39
N VAL A 435 -9.84 6.43 18.83
CA VAL A 435 -10.29 7.83 18.74
C VAL A 435 -11.34 8.05 19.82
N SER A 436 -11.16 9.08 20.64
CA SER A 436 -11.99 9.31 21.82
C SER A 436 -13.45 9.63 21.50
N LYS A 437 -13.72 10.18 20.29
CA LYS A 437 -15.05 10.64 19.93
C LYS A 437 -15.26 10.69 18.42
N MET A 438 -16.31 10.02 17.95
CA MET A 438 -16.83 10.12 16.58
C MET A 438 -18.34 10.02 16.58
N THR A 439 -19.01 10.56 15.56
CA THR A 439 -20.42 10.29 15.34
C THR A 439 -20.58 8.87 14.78
N VAL A 440 -21.39 8.07 15.44
CA VAL A 440 -21.83 6.75 14.97
C VAL A 440 -23.32 6.87 14.70
N ALA A 441 -23.72 6.72 13.43
CA ALA A 441 -25.12 6.75 13.02
C ALA A 441 -25.58 5.32 12.72
N GLY A 442 -26.46 4.82 13.54
CA GLY A 442 -27.25 3.60 13.35
C GLY A 442 -28.72 3.95 13.15
N ASN A 443 -29.61 3.03 13.43
CA ASN A 443 -31.05 3.25 13.35
C ASN A 443 -31.59 3.92 14.62
#